data_f80d951d50dcaf744fa49411fd08874c
#
_entry.id   f80d951d50dcaf744fa49411fd08874c
#
_cell.length_a   1.000
_cell.length_b   1.000
_cell.length_c   1.000
_cell.angle_alpha   90.00
_cell.angle_beta   90.00
_cell.angle_gamma   90.00
#
_symmetry.space_group_name_H-M   'P 1'
#
loop_
_entity.id
_entity.type
_entity.pdbx_description
1 polymer ?
#
loop_
_entity_poly.entity_id
_entity_poly.type
_entity_poly.pdbx_seq_one_letter_code
_entity_poly.pdbx_strand_id
1 'polypeptide(L)'
;TNICPQPFYMLQINPDGFVVPCCGMESPLKLANIANNSLVDIWRGNTLNAFRRAMLSGHRSNNRVCAYCEQFRFAMFPEDVLDGSANLLMDSYCDA
;
A
#
# COMPACT_ATOMS: atom_id res chain seq x y z
N THR A 1 2.53 -13.59 8.49
CA THR A 1 2.44 -12.19 8.08
C THR A 1 1.41 -12.04 6.97
N ASN A 2 0.34 -11.29 7.21
CA ASN A 2 -0.74 -11.08 6.25
C ASN A 2 -0.81 -9.65 5.72
N ILE A 3 -0.10 -8.72 6.35
CA ILE A 3 -0.11 -7.32 5.96
C ILE A 3 1.17 -7.00 5.20
N CYS A 4 1.03 -6.60 3.94
CA CYS A 4 2.18 -6.16 3.17
C CYS A 4 2.59 -4.76 3.66
N PRO A 5 3.85 -4.56 4.06
CA PRO A 5 4.28 -3.26 4.58
C PRO A 5 4.52 -2.22 3.49
N GLN A 6 4.67 -2.60 2.23
CA GLN A 6 5.08 -1.68 1.17
C GLN A 6 4.20 -0.44 1.03
N PRO A 7 2.85 -0.51 1.07
CA PRO A 7 2.02 0.68 0.94
C PRO A 7 2.21 1.70 2.06
N PHE A 8 2.89 1.31 3.14
CA PHE A 8 3.07 2.16 4.32
C PHE A 8 4.40 2.89 4.34
N TYR A 9 5.36 2.52 3.47
CA TYR A 9 6.66 3.17 3.48
C TYR A 9 7.20 3.54 2.10
N MET A 10 6.53 3.13 1.01
CA MET A 10 7.08 3.40 -0.33
C MET A 10 6.01 3.71 -1.36
N LEU A 11 6.43 4.41 -2.41
CA LEU A 11 5.71 4.55 -3.67
C LEU A 11 6.69 4.21 -4.79
N GLN A 12 6.18 3.62 -5.86
CA GLN A 12 6.95 3.40 -7.08
C GLN A 12 6.36 4.25 -8.20
N ILE A 13 7.24 4.90 -8.95
CA ILE A 13 6.84 5.68 -10.13
C ILE A 13 7.25 4.88 -11.35
N ASN A 14 6.28 4.50 -12.16
CA ASN A 14 6.52 3.76 -13.38
C ASN A 14 6.98 4.68 -14.52
N PRO A 15 7.61 4.14 -15.58
CA PRO A 15 8.08 4.97 -16.69
C PRO A 15 6.99 5.80 -17.38
N ASP A 16 5.73 5.36 -17.30
CA ASP A 16 4.59 6.10 -17.85
C ASP A 16 4.11 7.24 -16.96
N GLY A 17 4.74 7.43 -15.78
CA GLY A 17 4.38 8.46 -14.82
C GLY A 17 3.33 8.06 -13.80
N PHE A 18 2.75 6.89 -13.92
CA PHE A 18 1.80 6.41 -12.90
C PHE A 18 2.51 5.96 -11.64
N VAL A 19 1.91 6.31 -10.50
CA VAL A 19 2.40 5.96 -9.17
C VAL A 19 1.63 4.75 -8.65
N VAL A 20 2.36 3.78 -8.12
CA VAL A 20 1.80 2.53 -7.60
C VAL A 20 2.29 2.31 -6.17
N PRO A 21 1.54 1.54 -5.34
CA PRO A 21 1.84 1.43 -3.91
C PRO A 21 2.90 0.39 -3.56
N CYS A 22 3.42 -0.34 -4.52
CA CYS A 22 4.38 -1.41 -4.26
C CYS A 22 5.30 -1.64 -5.46
N CYS A 23 6.36 -2.42 -5.24
CA CYS A 23 7.33 -2.75 -6.28
C CYS A 23 7.13 -4.15 -6.89
N GLY A 24 5.95 -4.74 -6.73
CA GLY A 24 5.64 -6.03 -7.31
C GLY A 24 5.68 -6.01 -8.83
N MET A 25 5.83 -7.18 -9.44
CA MET A 25 5.87 -7.29 -10.90
C MET A 25 4.57 -6.83 -11.56
N GLU A 26 3.46 -6.98 -10.86
CA GLU A 26 2.15 -6.53 -11.31
C GLU A 26 1.58 -5.59 -10.26
N SER A 27 1.05 -4.46 -10.70
CA SER A 27 0.54 -3.44 -9.78
C SER A 27 -0.89 -3.75 -9.37
N PRO A 28 -1.20 -3.69 -8.05
CA PRO A 28 -2.57 -3.91 -7.58
C PRO A 28 -3.53 -2.79 -7.98
N LEU A 29 -3.02 -1.56 -8.08
CA LEU A 29 -3.76 -0.41 -8.59
C LEU A 29 -2.81 0.70 -8.98
N LYS A 30 -3.29 1.61 -9.81
CA LYS A 30 -2.60 2.85 -10.15
C LYS A 30 -3.22 3.96 -9.31
N LEU A 31 -2.39 4.67 -8.54
CA LEU A 31 -2.88 5.71 -7.63
C LEU A 31 -3.19 7.01 -8.36
N ALA A 32 -2.24 7.52 -9.12
CA ALA A 32 -2.36 8.77 -9.87
C ALA A 32 -1.13 8.92 -10.77
N ASN A 33 -1.14 9.94 -11.64
CA ASN A 33 -0.01 10.24 -12.50
C ASN A 33 0.70 11.49 -11.98
N ILE A 34 2.03 11.46 -11.90
CA ILE A 34 2.84 12.59 -11.40
C ILE A 34 2.72 13.82 -12.28
N ALA A 35 2.25 13.69 -13.52
CA ALA A 35 2.00 14.84 -14.40
C ALA A 35 0.89 15.75 -13.88
N ASN A 36 -0.04 15.21 -13.08
CA ASN A 36 -1.23 15.91 -12.63
C ASN A 36 -1.32 16.07 -11.10
N ASN A 37 -0.46 15.38 -10.35
CA ASN A 37 -0.55 15.32 -8.89
C ASN A 37 0.83 15.32 -8.27
N SER A 38 1.01 16.01 -7.14
CA SER A 38 2.24 15.93 -6.38
C SER A 38 2.34 14.60 -5.65
N LEU A 39 3.59 14.16 -5.37
CA LEU A 39 3.81 12.92 -4.60
C LEU A 39 3.23 13.02 -3.18
N VAL A 40 3.29 14.20 -2.57
CA VAL A 40 2.72 14.41 -1.23
C VAL A 40 1.21 14.21 -1.26
N ASP A 41 0.53 14.75 -2.27
CA ASP A 41 -0.93 14.60 -2.40
C ASP A 41 -1.32 13.15 -2.67
N ILE A 42 -0.53 12.43 -3.46
CA ILE A 42 -0.75 10.99 -3.71
C ILE A 42 -0.54 10.19 -2.43
N TRP A 43 0.53 10.48 -1.70
CA TRP A 43 0.87 9.79 -0.46
C TRP A 43 -0.21 9.96 0.61
N ARG A 44 -0.82 11.15 0.69
CA ARG A 44 -1.86 11.48 1.67
C ARG A 44 -3.27 11.31 1.14
N GLY A 45 -3.42 10.87 -0.11
CA GLY A 45 -4.71 10.84 -0.78
C GLY A 45 -5.61 9.70 -0.31
N ASN A 46 -6.89 9.86 -0.58
CA ASN A 46 -7.92 8.91 -0.15
C ASN A 46 -7.78 7.55 -0.84
N THR A 47 -7.30 7.52 -2.08
CA THR A 47 -7.14 6.27 -2.83
C THR A 47 -6.12 5.35 -2.15
N LEU A 48 -4.95 5.88 -1.80
CA LEU A 48 -3.92 5.11 -1.11
C LEU A 48 -4.36 4.77 0.32
N ASN A 49 -4.99 5.70 1.02
CA ASN A 49 -5.48 5.45 2.37
C ASN A 49 -6.54 4.35 2.40
N ALA A 50 -7.44 4.31 1.42
CA ALA A 50 -8.41 3.22 1.30
C ALA A 50 -7.72 1.88 1.09
N PHE A 51 -6.68 1.85 0.25
CA PHE A 51 -5.89 0.65 0.02
C PHE A 51 -5.17 0.19 1.30
N ARG A 52 -4.58 1.13 2.04
CA ARG A 52 -3.93 0.84 3.33
C ARG A 52 -4.93 0.29 4.35
N ARG A 53 -6.12 0.89 4.45
CA ARG A 53 -7.17 0.40 5.37
C ARG A 53 -7.59 -1.03 5.02
N ALA A 54 -7.78 -1.32 3.74
CA ALA A 54 -8.12 -2.67 3.29
C ALA A 54 -7.02 -3.67 3.67
N MET A 55 -5.76 -3.28 3.52
CA MET A 55 -4.62 -4.12 3.89
C MET A 55 -4.61 -4.40 5.40
N LEU A 56 -4.80 -3.36 6.23
CA LEU A 56 -4.81 -3.49 7.69
C LEU A 56 -5.99 -4.31 8.18
N SER A 57 -7.10 -4.31 7.44
CA SER A 57 -8.29 -5.10 7.78
C SER A 57 -8.17 -6.57 7.38
N GLY A 58 -7.04 -6.97 6.81
CA GLY A 58 -6.84 -8.34 6.36
C GLY A 58 -7.49 -8.66 5.02
N HIS A 59 -7.87 -7.65 4.24
CA HIS A 59 -8.56 -7.83 2.97
C HIS A 59 -7.61 -7.93 1.78
N ARG A 60 -6.35 -8.29 2.00
CA ARG A 60 -5.36 -8.43 0.92
C ARG A 60 -5.84 -9.37 -0.18
N SER A 61 -6.51 -10.45 0.21
CA SER A 61 -7.02 -11.45 -0.75
C SER A 61 -8.14 -10.93 -1.64
N ASN A 62 -8.76 -9.80 -1.31
CA ASN A 62 -9.80 -9.20 -2.15
C ASN A 62 -9.21 -8.49 -3.38
N ASN A 63 -7.92 -8.17 -3.36
CA ASN A 63 -7.24 -7.64 -4.53
C ASN A 63 -6.62 -8.80 -5.30
N ARG A 64 -6.95 -8.91 -6.59
CA ARG A 64 -6.52 -10.04 -7.42
C ARG A 64 -5.00 -10.16 -7.49
N VAL A 65 -4.30 -9.04 -7.56
CA VAL A 65 -2.83 -9.04 -7.61
C VAL A 65 -2.25 -9.39 -6.25
N CYS A 66 -2.73 -8.72 -5.19
CA CYS A 66 -2.22 -8.93 -3.84
C CYS A 66 -2.46 -10.35 -3.32
N ALA A 67 -3.56 -10.98 -3.75
CA ALA A 67 -3.90 -12.34 -3.31
C ALA A 67 -2.81 -13.36 -3.68
N TYR A 68 -2.13 -13.15 -4.80
CA TYR A 68 -1.09 -14.05 -5.30
C TYR A 68 0.31 -13.49 -5.14
N CYS A 69 0.46 -12.29 -4.63
CA CYS A 69 1.76 -11.65 -4.44
C CYS A 69 2.42 -12.18 -3.15
N GLU A 70 3.72 -12.47 -3.23
CA GLU A 70 4.50 -12.95 -2.09
C GLU A 70 5.43 -11.90 -1.51
N GLN A 71 5.43 -10.68 -2.04
CA GLN A 71 6.30 -9.60 -1.58
C GLN A 71 6.09 -9.26 -0.10
N PHE A 72 4.88 -9.44 0.42
CA PHE A 72 4.58 -9.19 1.82
C PHE A 72 5.39 -10.06 2.78
N ARG A 73 5.94 -11.18 2.28
CA ARG A 73 6.74 -12.12 3.09
C ARG A 73 8.17 -11.64 3.30
N PHE A 74 8.58 -10.60 2.60
CA PHE A 74 9.96 -10.10 2.62
C PHE A 74 10.12 -8.89 3.53
N ALA A 75 9.39 -8.84 4.64
CA ALA A 75 9.63 -7.88 5.70
C ALA A 75 11.00 -8.22 6.33
N MET A 76 11.99 -7.34 6.14
CA MET A 76 13.38 -7.63 6.53
C MET A 76 13.61 -7.51 8.03
N PHE A 77 12.82 -6.68 8.71
CA PHE A 77 12.99 -6.39 10.12
C PHE A 77 11.68 -6.63 10.87
N PRO A 78 11.75 -6.95 12.19
CA PRO A 78 10.52 -7.15 12.98
C PRO A 78 9.59 -5.95 12.96
N GLU A 79 10.12 -4.73 12.89
CA GLU A 79 9.33 -3.50 12.84
C GLU A 79 8.56 -3.34 11.52
N ASP A 80 8.94 -4.09 10.49
CA ASP A 80 8.21 -4.07 9.20
C ASP A 80 6.99 -4.99 9.22
N VAL A 81 6.85 -5.81 10.25
CA VAL A 81 5.70 -6.70 10.42
C VAL A 81 4.60 -5.93 11.12
N LEU A 82 3.52 -5.62 10.40
CA LEU A 82 2.47 -4.73 10.89
C LEU A 82 1.26 -5.45 11.49
N ASP A 83 1.20 -6.78 11.39
CA ASP A 83 0.03 -7.57 11.80
C ASP A 83 -0.39 -7.29 13.25
N GLY A 84 0.57 -7.21 14.17
CA GLY A 84 0.29 -6.96 15.58
C GLY A 84 -0.12 -5.52 15.90
N SER A 85 0.12 -4.58 14.99
CA SER A 85 -0.17 -3.16 15.17
C SER A 85 -1.32 -2.67 14.30
N ALA A 86 -2.03 -3.59 13.62
CA ALA A 86 -3.03 -3.22 12.62
C ALA A 86 -4.12 -2.30 13.17
N ASN A 87 -4.63 -2.58 14.36
CA ASN A 87 -5.69 -1.76 14.96
C ASN A 87 -5.22 -0.35 15.30
N LEU A 88 -3.99 -0.21 15.77
CA LEU A 88 -3.41 1.09 16.09
C LEU A 88 -3.16 1.91 14.83
N LEU A 89 -2.66 1.25 13.78
CA LEU A 89 -2.36 1.92 12.52
C LEU A 89 -3.61 2.33 11.76
N MET A 90 -4.70 1.59 11.92
CA MET A 90 -5.96 1.86 11.22
C MET A 90 -6.41 3.30 11.39
N ASP A 91 -6.32 3.84 12.61
CA ASP A 91 -6.76 5.19 12.93
C ASP A 91 -5.97 6.25 12.15
N SER A 92 -4.71 5.96 11.82
CA SER A 92 -3.85 6.89 11.07
C SER A 92 -4.32 7.09 9.62
N TYR A 93 -5.09 6.15 9.10
CA TYR A 93 -5.51 6.15 7.70
C TYR A 93 -7.02 6.27 7.51
N CYS A 94 -7.76 6.48 8.61
CA CYS A 94 -9.18 6.76 8.52
C CYS A 94 -9.43 8.17 8.02
N ASP A 95 -10.48 8.34 7.23
CA ASP A 95 -10.95 9.65 6.84
C ASP A 95 -11.55 10.34 8.07
N ALA A 96 -11.04 11.52 8.38
CA ALA A 96 -11.53 12.30 9.51
C ALA A 96 -12.87 12.95 9.16
#